data_661643482fcffc4de67fe41e3cab1d0b
#
_entry.id   661643482fcffc4de67fe41e3cab1d0b
#
_cell.length_a   1.000
_cell.length_b   1.000
_cell.length_c   1.000
_cell.angle_alpha   90.00
_cell.angle_beta   90.00
_cell.angle_gamma   90.00
#
_symmetry.space_group_name_H-M   'P 1'
#
loop_
_entity.id
_entity.type
_entity.pdbx_description
1 polymer ?
#
loop_
_entity_poly.entity_id
_entity_poly.type
_entity_poly.pdbx_seq_one_letter_code
_entity_poly.pdbx_strand_id
1 'polypeptide(L)'
;MKKINLLLPIETIDRELDYKLFLAVSLVNKNINVIVAQHDYFNFACSRFKGGIYIGKNVFKSHFPQSEIEKPINLSFYENLKANDISLFHLDEEGGVIPGDEDGWKQGLNFRLDPGILKEDDYVFTWGNFQKKHYASKESSLPESNFIDTGYPKLELYRPRFRYYYKKIIEEIKGKYGSYILINTNQNIANALGGIEYMLQEDIEKVCFTSKDESLRLEFIHRWAHQNKVVSNFIVLIHTLSIAMPDKTFVVRPHPGEDPNFYRLMLAGLKNVHVDKTGAVHPWIMAADLIIHDGCTTAIEAFL
;
A
#
# COMPACT_ATOMS: atom_id res chain seq x y z
N MET A 1 15.98 -15.69 29.17
CA MET A 1 14.79 -14.85 28.90
C MET A 1 14.10 -15.42 27.66
N LYS A 2 12.76 -15.53 27.67
CA LYS A 2 11.98 -15.96 26.50
C LYS A 2 12.11 -14.89 25.41
N LYS A 3 12.40 -15.29 24.16
CA LYS A 3 12.44 -14.35 23.03
C LYS A 3 11.03 -13.80 22.75
N ILE A 4 10.94 -12.54 22.38
CA ILE A 4 9.69 -11.90 21.95
C ILE A 4 9.49 -12.27 20.47
N ASN A 5 8.31 -12.78 20.13
CA ASN A 5 7.95 -13.01 18.73
C ASN A 5 7.51 -11.68 18.09
N LEU A 6 8.11 -11.36 16.95
CA LEU A 6 7.73 -10.22 16.11
C LEU A 6 7.20 -10.74 14.78
N LEU A 7 5.93 -10.49 14.52
CA LEU A 7 5.22 -10.93 13.32
C LEU A 7 5.17 -9.78 12.32
N LEU A 8 5.79 -9.95 11.17
CA LEU A 8 5.85 -8.97 10.07
C LEU A 8 5.08 -9.52 8.85
N PRO A 9 3.83 -9.13 8.66
CA PRO A 9 3.03 -9.57 7.52
C PRO A 9 3.50 -8.95 6.22
N ILE A 10 3.36 -9.68 5.12
CA ILE A 10 3.52 -9.19 3.75
C ILE A 10 2.23 -9.45 3.00
N GLU A 11 1.61 -8.40 2.49
CA GLU A 11 0.45 -8.47 1.61
C GLU A 11 0.90 -8.45 0.14
N THR A 12 1.76 -7.49 -0.21
CA THR A 12 2.31 -7.33 -1.55
C THR A 12 3.84 -7.35 -1.51
N ILE A 13 4.44 -8.42 -2.07
CA ILE A 13 5.89 -8.65 -2.05
C ILE A 13 6.66 -7.44 -2.60
N ASP A 14 6.30 -6.96 -3.79
CA ASP A 14 7.00 -5.86 -4.49
C ASP A 14 6.91 -4.51 -3.73
N ARG A 15 5.97 -4.38 -2.80
CA ARG A 15 5.77 -3.17 -2.00
C ARG A 15 6.42 -3.24 -0.63
N GLU A 16 6.41 -4.42 0.00
CA GLU A 16 6.62 -4.53 1.45
C GLU A 16 7.85 -5.34 1.84
N LEU A 17 8.30 -6.28 1.01
CA LEU A 17 9.36 -7.23 1.39
C LEU A 17 10.65 -6.53 1.81
N ASP A 18 11.13 -5.58 1.02
CA ASP A 18 12.43 -4.94 1.26
C ASP A 18 12.50 -4.25 2.62
N TYR A 19 11.49 -3.44 2.97
CA TYR A 19 11.51 -2.76 4.26
C TYR A 19 11.21 -3.69 5.44
N LYS A 20 10.41 -4.73 5.25
CA LYS A 20 10.18 -5.75 6.30
C LYS A 20 11.47 -6.55 6.57
N LEU A 21 12.23 -6.88 5.54
CA LEU A 21 13.57 -7.48 5.71
C LEU A 21 14.54 -6.52 6.39
N PHE A 22 14.51 -5.24 6.02
CA PHE A 22 15.30 -4.21 6.68
C PHE A 22 15.00 -4.12 8.18
N LEU A 23 13.72 -4.12 8.57
CA LEU A 23 13.30 -4.18 9.97
C LEU A 23 13.76 -5.48 10.64
N ALA A 24 13.57 -6.62 9.98
CA ALA A 24 13.96 -7.92 10.51
C ALA A 24 15.46 -7.97 10.82
N VAL A 25 16.31 -7.57 9.89
CA VAL A 25 17.78 -7.53 10.06
C VAL A 25 18.18 -6.58 11.17
N SER A 26 17.50 -5.44 11.30
CA SER A 26 17.77 -4.44 12.35
C SER A 26 17.46 -4.94 13.76
N LEU A 27 16.63 -5.97 13.89
CA LEU A 27 16.09 -6.47 15.16
C LEU A 27 16.60 -7.86 15.56
N VAL A 28 17.15 -8.65 14.62
CA VAL A 28 17.52 -10.05 14.83
C VAL A 28 18.47 -10.32 16.01
N ASN A 29 19.30 -9.37 16.36
CA ASN A 29 20.27 -9.48 17.46
C ASN A 29 19.75 -8.95 18.82
N LYS A 30 18.46 -8.58 18.92
CA LYS A 30 17.90 -7.93 20.11
C LYS A 30 17.01 -8.84 20.96
N ASN A 31 17.32 -10.14 21.02
CA ASN A 31 16.49 -11.15 21.72
C ASN A 31 15.04 -11.21 21.19
N ILE A 32 14.88 -10.91 19.89
CA ILE A 32 13.61 -10.93 19.16
C ILE A 32 13.66 -12.09 18.15
N ASN A 33 12.57 -12.81 18.06
CA ASN A 33 12.35 -13.84 17.08
C ASN A 33 11.46 -13.26 15.97
N VAL A 34 12.06 -12.89 14.84
CA VAL A 34 11.35 -12.22 13.74
C VAL A 34 10.79 -13.24 12.77
N ILE A 35 9.50 -13.19 12.51
CA ILE A 35 8.76 -14.01 11.57
C ILE A 35 8.21 -13.10 10.47
N VAL A 36 8.70 -13.29 9.24
CA VAL A 36 8.20 -12.61 8.05
C VAL A 36 7.42 -13.61 7.22
N ALA A 37 6.15 -13.35 6.95
CA ALA A 37 5.30 -14.26 6.19
C ALA A 37 4.18 -13.50 5.45
N GLN A 38 3.52 -14.19 4.52
CA GLN A 38 2.32 -13.67 3.89
C GLN A 38 1.26 -13.35 4.95
N HIS A 39 0.53 -12.27 4.77
CA HIS A 39 -0.51 -11.79 5.67
C HIS A 39 -1.49 -12.91 6.08
N ASP A 40 -2.04 -13.65 5.12
CA ASP A 40 -3.03 -14.70 5.38
C ASP A 40 -2.47 -15.85 6.22
N TYR A 41 -1.16 -16.10 6.17
CA TYR A 41 -0.53 -17.11 7.02
C TYR A 41 -0.76 -16.82 8.51
N PHE A 42 -0.71 -15.57 8.91
CA PHE A 42 -0.92 -15.20 10.31
C PHE A 42 -2.38 -15.40 10.76
N ASN A 43 -3.35 -15.32 9.85
CA ASN A 43 -4.75 -15.63 10.15
C ASN A 43 -4.91 -17.09 10.64
N PHE A 44 -4.13 -18.02 10.08
CA PHE A 44 -4.14 -19.43 10.48
C PHE A 44 -3.18 -19.74 11.63
N ALA A 45 -2.05 -19.04 11.68
CA ALA A 45 -0.91 -19.44 12.51
C ALA A 45 -0.76 -18.61 13.79
N CYS A 46 -1.53 -17.54 14.02
CA CYS A 46 -1.34 -16.69 15.19
C CYS A 46 -1.48 -17.47 16.51
N SER A 47 -2.32 -18.51 16.58
CA SER A 47 -2.42 -19.39 17.75
C SER A 47 -1.13 -20.17 18.10
N ARG A 48 -0.18 -20.24 17.16
CA ARG A 48 1.15 -20.86 17.36
C ARG A 48 2.15 -19.90 18.00
N PHE A 49 1.87 -18.61 17.98
CA PHE A 49 2.75 -17.54 18.45
C PHE A 49 2.16 -16.91 19.72
N LYS A 50 2.18 -17.64 20.82
CA LYS A 50 1.70 -17.12 22.10
C LYS A 50 2.62 -16.04 22.64
N GLY A 51 2.08 -14.86 22.79
CA GLY A 51 2.77 -13.65 23.19
C GLY A 51 3.65 -13.09 22.08
N GLY A 52 3.68 -11.78 21.92
CA GLY A 52 4.50 -11.11 20.90
C GLY A 52 3.89 -9.82 20.39
N ILE A 53 4.40 -9.38 19.25
CA ILE A 53 4.03 -8.13 18.60
C ILE A 53 3.72 -8.44 17.12
N TYR A 54 2.60 -7.95 16.63
CA TYR A 54 2.28 -7.92 15.21
C TYR A 54 2.40 -6.48 14.70
N ILE A 55 3.24 -6.22 13.67
CA ILE A 55 3.37 -4.91 13.07
C ILE A 55 2.75 -4.92 11.68
N GLY A 56 1.60 -4.24 11.52
CA GLY A 56 0.91 -4.14 10.25
C GLY A 56 -0.41 -3.42 10.34
N LYS A 57 -1.09 -3.31 9.21
CA LYS A 57 -2.46 -2.81 9.10
C LYS A 57 -3.46 -3.91 9.42
N ASN A 58 -4.73 -3.69 9.17
CA ASN A 58 -5.87 -4.63 9.22
C ASN A 58 -6.72 -4.59 10.49
N VAL A 59 -6.80 -3.43 11.13
CA VAL A 59 -7.78 -3.22 12.19
C VAL A 59 -8.63 -2.00 11.85
N PHE A 60 -9.69 -2.20 11.10
CA PHE A 60 -10.65 -1.14 10.79
C PHE A 60 -12.09 -1.65 10.89
N LYS A 61 -13.00 -0.76 11.28
CA LYS A 61 -14.43 -1.03 11.19
C LYS A 61 -14.83 -1.13 9.73
N SER A 62 -15.71 -2.07 9.43
CA SER A 62 -16.43 -2.04 8.16
C SER A 62 -17.24 -0.74 8.07
N HIS A 63 -17.12 -0.03 6.94
CA HIS A 63 -17.93 1.15 6.65
C HIS A 63 -19.31 0.81 6.09
N PHE A 64 -19.54 -0.47 5.84
CA PHE A 64 -20.82 -0.95 5.35
C PHE A 64 -21.80 -1.14 6.51
N PRO A 65 -23.09 -0.93 6.29
CA PRO A 65 -24.10 -1.19 7.31
C PRO A 65 -23.90 -2.58 7.90
N GLN A 66 -23.79 -2.67 9.21
CA GLN A 66 -23.51 -3.94 9.93
C GLN A 66 -24.54 -5.05 9.64
N SER A 67 -25.70 -4.68 9.04
CA SER A 67 -26.75 -5.62 8.62
C SER A 67 -26.38 -6.50 7.42
N GLU A 68 -25.34 -6.17 6.66
CA GLU A 68 -24.97 -6.88 5.43
C GLU A 68 -23.66 -7.69 5.55
N ILE A 69 -22.83 -7.43 6.60
CA ILE A 69 -21.62 -8.20 6.87
C ILE A 69 -21.63 -8.67 8.33
N GLU A 70 -21.75 -9.97 8.54
CA GLU A 70 -21.90 -10.56 9.88
C GLU A 70 -20.72 -10.27 10.82
N LYS A 71 -19.51 -10.10 10.32
CA LYS A 71 -18.34 -9.66 11.12
C LYS A 71 -17.21 -9.24 10.17
N PRO A 72 -16.61 -8.07 10.32
CA PRO A 72 -15.45 -7.72 9.52
C PRO A 72 -14.34 -8.76 9.70
N ILE A 73 -13.83 -9.33 8.63
CA ILE A 73 -12.74 -10.34 8.66
C ILE A 73 -11.57 -9.83 9.50
N ASN A 74 -11.28 -8.56 9.40
CA ASN A 74 -10.19 -7.90 10.11
C ASN A 74 -10.41 -7.80 11.63
N LEU A 75 -11.66 -7.65 12.08
CA LEU A 75 -11.96 -7.65 13.51
C LEU A 75 -11.78 -9.04 14.11
N SER A 76 -12.18 -10.10 13.40
CA SER A 76 -11.97 -11.47 13.87
C SER A 76 -10.46 -11.83 13.95
N PHE A 77 -9.65 -11.31 13.03
CA PHE A 77 -8.21 -11.47 13.11
C PHE A 77 -7.61 -10.74 14.32
N TYR A 78 -8.03 -9.49 14.58
CA TYR A 78 -7.60 -8.74 15.73
C TYR A 78 -7.98 -9.45 17.04
N GLU A 79 -9.23 -9.93 17.19
CA GLU A 79 -9.66 -10.73 18.33
C GLU A 79 -8.77 -11.97 18.53
N ASN A 80 -8.36 -12.61 17.43
CA ASN A 80 -7.49 -13.77 17.47
C ASN A 80 -6.06 -13.41 17.91
N LEU A 81 -5.52 -12.26 17.51
CA LEU A 81 -4.26 -11.74 18.05
C LEU A 81 -4.35 -11.57 19.58
N LYS A 82 -5.40 -10.90 20.05
CA LYS A 82 -5.62 -10.66 21.51
C LYS A 82 -5.82 -11.94 22.29
N ALA A 83 -6.54 -12.92 21.76
CA ALA A 83 -6.72 -14.25 22.39
C ALA A 83 -5.40 -15.04 22.53
N ASN A 84 -4.35 -14.63 21.83
CA ASN A 84 -3.02 -15.24 21.88
C ASN A 84 -1.96 -14.33 22.53
N ASP A 85 -2.37 -13.32 23.29
CA ASP A 85 -1.49 -12.35 23.98
C ASP A 85 -0.53 -11.62 23.00
N ILE A 86 -0.98 -11.31 21.79
CA ILE A 86 -0.21 -10.59 20.78
C ILE A 86 -0.70 -9.14 20.74
N SER A 87 0.20 -8.19 20.97
CA SER A 87 -0.08 -6.77 20.86
C SER A 87 0.00 -6.34 19.39
N LEU A 88 -0.95 -5.52 18.96
CA LEU A 88 -0.94 -4.91 17.64
C LEU A 88 -0.16 -3.59 17.67
N PHE A 89 0.84 -3.48 16.81
CA PHE A 89 1.49 -2.21 16.47
C PHE A 89 1.01 -1.83 15.08
N HIS A 90 -0.06 -1.03 15.03
CA HIS A 90 -0.67 -0.63 13.77
C HIS A 90 0.29 0.24 12.96
N LEU A 91 0.59 -0.19 11.75
CA LEU A 91 1.35 0.56 10.76
C LEU A 91 0.64 0.42 9.42
N ASP A 92 0.11 1.51 8.90
CA ASP A 92 -0.56 1.53 7.60
C ASP A 92 0.45 1.84 6.48
N GLU A 93 0.67 0.88 5.59
CA GLU A 93 1.57 1.01 4.45
C GLU A 93 1.03 1.93 3.34
N GLU A 94 -0.23 2.32 3.39
CA GLU A 94 -0.91 3.09 2.34
C GLU A 94 -1.45 4.45 2.84
N GLY A 95 -1.24 4.78 4.11
CA GLY A 95 -1.81 5.94 4.78
C GLY A 95 -1.18 7.29 4.42
N GLY A 96 -0.21 7.35 3.49
CA GLY A 96 0.57 8.57 3.22
C GLY A 96 -0.05 9.53 2.21
N VAL A 97 -0.94 9.07 1.34
CA VAL A 97 -1.60 9.89 0.32
C VAL A 97 -3.08 9.56 0.28
N ILE A 98 -3.90 10.53 0.64
CA ILE A 98 -5.35 10.45 0.59
C ILE A 98 -5.85 11.63 -0.25
N PRO A 99 -6.69 11.40 -1.26
CA PRO A 99 -7.23 12.47 -2.10
C PRO A 99 -8.13 13.42 -1.31
N GLY A 100 -8.17 14.70 -1.70
CA GLY A 100 -9.06 15.68 -1.16
C GLY A 100 -8.39 16.73 -0.28
N ASP A 101 -9.22 17.53 0.36
CA ASP A 101 -8.83 18.53 1.36
C ASP A 101 -8.61 17.88 2.75
N GLU A 102 -8.49 18.70 3.79
CA GLU A 102 -8.25 18.20 5.16
C GLU A 102 -9.39 17.31 5.66
N ASP A 103 -10.63 17.58 5.30
CA ASP A 103 -11.78 16.78 5.71
C ASP A 103 -11.81 15.44 4.95
N GLY A 104 -11.47 15.44 3.66
CA GLY A 104 -11.25 14.23 2.87
C GLY A 104 -10.14 13.36 3.47
N TRP A 105 -9.04 13.96 3.91
CA TRP A 105 -7.96 13.26 4.62
C TRP A 105 -8.45 12.62 5.92
N LYS A 106 -9.19 13.35 6.76
CA LYS A 106 -9.76 12.83 8.00
C LYS A 106 -10.72 11.66 7.74
N GLN A 107 -11.57 11.77 6.73
CA GLN A 107 -12.44 10.68 6.32
C GLN A 107 -11.64 9.46 5.86
N GLY A 108 -10.67 9.64 4.98
CA GLY A 108 -9.78 8.57 4.52
C GLY A 108 -9.04 7.88 5.67
N LEU A 109 -8.55 8.62 6.66
CA LEU A 109 -7.92 8.04 7.86
C LEU A 109 -8.91 7.24 8.70
N ASN A 110 -10.17 7.67 8.81
CA ASN A 110 -11.20 6.90 9.51
C ASN A 110 -11.49 5.55 8.83
N PHE A 111 -11.29 5.44 7.52
CA PHE A 111 -11.37 4.16 6.79
C PHE A 111 -10.17 3.24 7.07
N ARG A 112 -9.04 3.78 7.53
CA ARG A 112 -7.80 3.03 7.73
C ARG A 112 -7.67 2.46 9.13
N LEU A 113 -8.19 3.16 10.14
CA LEU A 113 -8.12 2.75 11.53
C LEU A 113 -9.26 3.34 12.35
N ASP A 114 -9.91 2.51 13.17
CA ASP A 114 -10.73 2.93 14.29
C ASP A 114 -9.99 2.66 15.60
N PRO A 115 -9.39 3.66 16.24
CA PRO A 115 -8.69 3.45 17.50
C PRO A 115 -9.59 2.93 18.63
N GLY A 116 -10.90 3.13 18.54
CA GLY A 116 -11.86 2.70 19.56
C GLY A 116 -11.95 1.19 19.78
N ILE A 117 -11.44 0.38 18.82
CA ILE A 117 -11.41 -1.08 18.96
C ILE A 117 -10.11 -1.60 19.60
N LEU A 118 -9.06 -0.76 19.67
CA LEU A 118 -7.75 -1.16 20.18
C LEU A 118 -7.73 -1.27 21.71
N LYS A 119 -6.81 -2.09 22.22
CA LYS A 119 -6.60 -2.32 23.65
C LYS A 119 -5.39 -1.53 24.16
N GLU A 120 -5.28 -1.33 25.48
CA GLU A 120 -4.24 -0.53 26.14
C GLU A 120 -2.79 -0.95 25.81
N ASP A 121 -2.57 -2.21 25.43
CA ASP A 121 -1.26 -2.76 25.05
C ASP A 121 -0.94 -2.64 23.55
N ASP A 122 -1.82 -2.04 22.76
CA ASP A 122 -1.61 -1.78 21.34
C ASP A 122 -0.97 -0.40 21.11
N TYR A 123 -0.37 -0.23 19.91
CA TYR A 123 0.28 1.01 19.51
C TYR A 123 -0.16 1.40 18.10
N VAL A 124 -0.17 2.71 17.83
CA VAL A 124 -0.44 3.27 16.51
C VAL A 124 0.78 4.04 16.03
N PHE A 125 1.44 3.51 15.01
CA PHE A 125 2.52 4.19 14.32
C PHE A 125 1.95 5.04 13.19
N THR A 126 2.32 6.31 13.15
CA THR A 126 1.78 7.27 12.18
C THR A 126 2.87 7.80 11.25
N TRP A 127 2.46 8.16 10.03
CA TRP A 127 3.36 8.76 9.04
C TRP A 127 3.80 10.17 9.40
N GLY A 128 3.07 10.83 10.30
CA GLY A 128 3.37 12.17 10.74
C GLY A 128 2.35 12.72 11.73
N ASN A 129 2.64 13.89 12.24
CA ASN A 129 1.91 14.53 13.32
C ASN A 129 0.42 14.78 13.01
N PHE A 130 0.05 14.99 11.75
CA PHE A 130 -1.36 15.14 11.36
C PHE A 130 -2.16 13.88 11.69
N GLN A 131 -1.68 12.71 11.23
CA GLN A 131 -2.31 11.43 11.53
C GLN A 131 -2.34 11.15 13.04
N LYS A 132 -1.21 11.40 13.73
CA LYS A 132 -1.12 11.24 15.18
C LYS A 132 -2.23 12.02 15.89
N LYS A 133 -2.34 13.32 15.62
CA LYS A 133 -3.37 14.18 16.22
C LYS A 133 -4.77 13.71 15.89
N HIS A 134 -5.00 13.30 14.63
CA HIS A 134 -6.30 12.83 14.20
C HIS A 134 -6.72 11.56 14.96
N TYR A 135 -5.85 10.55 15.02
CA TYR A 135 -6.17 9.30 15.71
C TYR A 135 -6.26 9.46 17.24
N ALA A 136 -5.36 10.23 17.84
CA ALA A 136 -5.39 10.50 19.28
C ALA A 136 -6.61 11.33 19.74
N SER A 137 -7.25 12.07 18.83
CA SER A 137 -8.49 12.79 19.12
C SER A 137 -9.75 11.92 19.12
N LYS A 138 -9.64 10.65 18.72
CA LYS A 138 -10.76 9.70 18.70
C LYS A 138 -10.95 9.07 20.07
N GLU A 139 -12.20 8.73 20.37
CA GLU A 139 -12.51 7.96 21.58
C GLU A 139 -11.85 6.57 21.50
N SER A 140 -11.00 6.26 22.46
CA SER A 140 -10.31 4.97 22.54
C SER A 140 -9.82 4.69 23.95
N SER A 141 -9.50 3.43 24.25
CA SER A 141 -8.84 3.02 25.51
C SER A 141 -7.33 3.22 25.48
N LEU A 142 -6.76 3.62 24.32
CA LEU A 142 -5.32 3.83 24.19
C LEU A 142 -4.87 5.09 24.93
N PRO A 143 -3.79 5.01 25.75
CA PRO A 143 -3.14 6.22 26.23
C PRO A 143 -2.51 7.01 25.05
N GLU A 144 -2.48 8.34 25.17
CA GLU A 144 -1.91 9.19 24.12
C GLU A 144 -0.46 8.84 23.78
N SER A 145 0.29 8.32 24.76
CA SER A 145 1.67 7.84 24.56
C SER A 145 1.81 6.69 23.55
N ASN A 146 0.72 5.97 23.28
CA ASN A 146 0.72 4.83 22.36
C ASN A 146 0.52 5.24 20.89
N PHE A 147 0.22 6.54 20.65
CA PHE A 147 0.23 7.12 19.30
C PHE A 147 1.62 7.70 19.01
N ILE A 148 2.42 7.01 18.20
CA ILE A 148 3.83 7.33 17.99
C ILE A 148 4.05 7.80 16.55
N ASP A 149 4.57 9.02 16.40
CA ASP A 149 4.97 9.56 15.12
C ASP A 149 6.32 9.00 14.69
N THR A 150 6.31 7.90 13.93
CA THR A 150 7.50 7.18 13.50
C THR A 150 7.93 7.53 12.07
N GLY A 151 7.05 8.14 11.29
CA GLY A 151 7.16 8.10 9.85
C GLY A 151 6.90 6.68 9.30
N TYR A 152 7.12 6.51 8.01
CA TYR A 152 6.96 5.21 7.34
C TYR A 152 8.33 4.55 7.09
N PRO A 153 8.61 3.37 7.68
CA PRO A 153 9.95 2.75 7.64
C PRO A 153 10.47 2.46 6.23
N LYS A 154 9.58 2.21 5.26
CA LYS A 154 9.94 2.03 3.85
C LYS A 154 10.74 3.20 3.28
N LEU A 155 10.43 4.43 3.73
CA LEU A 155 11.09 5.64 3.26
C LEU A 155 12.58 5.71 3.66
N GLU A 156 12.98 4.98 4.71
CA GLU A 156 14.39 4.89 5.10
C GLU A 156 15.28 4.27 4.00
N LEU A 157 14.72 3.38 3.17
CA LEU A 157 15.44 2.72 2.09
C LEU A 157 15.91 3.70 0.99
N TYR A 158 15.30 4.88 0.89
CA TYR A 158 15.69 5.93 -0.06
C TYR A 158 16.88 6.77 0.44
N ARG A 159 17.20 6.71 1.73
CA ARG A 159 18.36 7.47 2.29
C ARG A 159 19.66 7.03 1.65
N PRO A 160 20.61 7.94 1.42
CA PRO A 160 21.88 7.65 0.74
C PRO A 160 22.63 6.44 1.31
N ARG A 161 22.59 6.25 2.64
CA ARG A 161 23.25 5.13 3.34
C ARG A 161 22.71 3.75 2.97
N PHE A 162 21.49 3.65 2.41
CA PHE A 162 20.87 2.38 2.04
C PHE A 162 20.76 2.19 0.52
N ARG A 163 21.06 3.22 -0.29
CA ARG A 163 20.99 3.13 -1.76
C ARG A 163 21.89 2.05 -2.35
N TYR A 164 23.00 1.71 -1.68
CA TYR A 164 23.88 0.65 -2.12
C TYR A 164 23.18 -0.71 -2.25
N TYR A 165 22.11 -0.95 -1.48
CA TYR A 165 21.31 -2.17 -1.55
C TYR A 165 20.71 -2.37 -2.95
N TYR A 166 20.32 -1.27 -3.59
CA TYR A 166 19.72 -1.30 -4.93
C TYR A 166 20.71 -1.07 -6.06
N LYS A 167 22.02 -0.86 -5.78
CA LYS A 167 23.01 -0.46 -6.77
C LYS A 167 23.01 -1.36 -8.01
N LYS A 168 23.05 -2.70 -7.81
CA LYS A 168 23.08 -3.66 -8.91
C LYS A 168 21.80 -3.57 -9.77
N ILE A 169 20.63 -3.49 -9.14
CA ILE A 169 19.35 -3.41 -9.86
C ILE A 169 19.22 -2.09 -10.60
N ILE A 170 19.70 -0.98 -10.01
CA ILE A 170 19.74 0.34 -10.66
C ILE A 170 20.65 0.30 -11.91
N GLU A 171 21.82 -0.35 -11.80
CA GLU A 171 22.74 -0.51 -12.94
C GLU A 171 22.13 -1.36 -14.06
N GLU A 172 21.41 -2.43 -13.73
CA GLU A 172 20.67 -3.27 -14.68
C GLU A 172 19.56 -2.49 -15.39
N ILE A 173 18.75 -1.70 -14.63
CA ILE A 173 17.69 -0.85 -15.19
C ILE A 173 18.29 0.20 -16.13
N LYS A 174 19.35 0.91 -15.69
CA LYS A 174 20.04 1.92 -16.52
C LYS A 174 20.72 1.31 -17.74
N GLY A 175 21.27 0.10 -17.62
CA GLY A 175 21.83 -0.65 -18.75
C GLY A 175 20.78 -1.00 -19.80
N LYS A 176 19.53 -1.26 -19.37
CA LYS A 176 18.42 -1.63 -20.26
C LYS A 176 17.74 -0.44 -20.93
N TYR A 177 17.51 0.65 -20.19
CA TYR A 177 16.68 1.77 -20.62
C TYR A 177 17.46 3.08 -20.81
N GLY A 178 18.70 3.17 -20.34
CA GLY A 178 19.46 4.42 -20.34
C GLY A 178 18.87 5.45 -19.37
N SER A 179 18.86 6.71 -19.81
CA SER A 179 18.14 7.82 -19.18
C SER A 179 16.66 7.71 -19.54
N TYR A 180 15.75 7.75 -18.58
CA TYR A 180 14.33 7.55 -18.84
C TYR A 180 13.41 8.34 -17.91
N ILE A 181 12.19 8.55 -18.38
CA ILE A 181 11.06 9.11 -17.64
C ILE A 181 10.19 7.94 -17.16
N LEU A 182 10.02 7.82 -15.82
CA LEU A 182 9.18 6.80 -15.22
C LEU A 182 7.73 7.29 -15.16
N ILE A 183 6.78 6.47 -15.59
CA ILE A 183 5.35 6.75 -15.52
C ILE A 183 4.69 5.69 -14.65
N ASN A 184 4.30 6.07 -13.44
CA ASN A 184 3.60 5.20 -12.51
C ASN A 184 2.09 5.43 -12.60
N THR A 185 1.33 4.36 -12.85
CA THR A 185 -0.14 4.40 -12.85
C THR A 185 -0.71 3.84 -11.55
N ASN A 186 -1.98 4.15 -11.26
CA ASN A 186 -2.68 3.72 -10.04
C ASN A 186 -4.18 3.55 -10.28
N GLN A 187 -4.56 2.81 -11.33
CA GLN A 187 -5.94 2.71 -11.80
C GLN A 187 -6.46 1.26 -11.77
N ASN A 188 -6.25 0.60 -10.62
CA ASN A 188 -6.57 -0.83 -10.45
C ASN A 188 -8.06 -1.18 -10.58
N ILE A 189 -9.01 -0.25 -10.32
CA ILE A 189 -10.43 -0.51 -10.53
C ILE A 189 -10.77 -0.52 -12.02
N ALA A 190 -10.14 0.35 -12.82
CA ALA A 190 -10.38 0.41 -14.27
C ALA A 190 -9.63 -0.67 -15.04
N ASN A 191 -8.46 -1.08 -14.57
CA ASN A 191 -7.55 -2.00 -15.24
C ASN A 191 -7.06 -3.11 -14.28
N ALA A 192 -7.98 -3.78 -13.60
CA ALA A 192 -7.63 -4.84 -12.66
C ALA A 192 -6.92 -6.01 -13.34
N LEU A 193 -5.87 -6.55 -12.69
CA LEU A 193 -5.10 -7.71 -13.15
C LEU A 193 -5.99 -8.95 -13.44
N GLY A 194 -7.02 -9.17 -12.63
CA GLY A 194 -8.02 -10.23 -12.81
C GLY A 194 -9.26 -9.81 -13.58
N GLY A 195 -9.29 -8.57 -14.14
CA GLY A 195 -10.47 -8.02 -14.82
C GLY A 195 -11.56 -7.54 -13.85
N ILE A 196 -12.66 -7.05 -14.42
CA ILE A 196 -13.78 -6.51 -13.65
C ILE A 196 -14.46 -7.58 -12.77
N GLU A 197 -14.48 -8.84 -13.21
CA GLU A 197 -15.03 -9.95 -12.42
C GLU A 197 -14.26 -10.15 -11.12
N TYR A 198 -12.93 -10.08 -11.18
CA TYR A 198 -12.09 -10.15 -9.98
C TYR A 198 -12.40 -9.01 -9.02
N MET A 199 -12.47 -7.77 -9.52
CA MET A 199 -12.79 -6.60 -8.70
C MET A 199 -14.15 -6.71 -8.02
N LEU A 200 -15.16 -7.27 -8.69
CA LEU A 200 -16.50 -7.46 -8.11
C LEU A 200 -16.56 -8.64 -7.12
N GLN A 201 -15.52 -9.45 -7.01
CA GLN A 201 -15.38 -10.53 -6.04
C GLN A 201 -14.63 -10.09 -4.77
N GLU A 202 -13.88 -8.99 -4.82
CA GLU A 202 -13.26 -8.40 -3.64
C GLU A 202 -14.34 -7.95 -2.65
N ASP A 203 -14.11 -8.14 -1.36
CA ASP A 203 -15.15 -7.97 -0.33
C ASP A 203 -15.81 -6.58 -0.36
N ILE A 204 -15.01 -5.53 -0.57
CA ILE A 204 -15.51 -4.15 -0.60
C ILE A 204 -16.36 -3.90 -1.85
N GLU A 205 -15.85 -4.19 -3.04
CA GLU A 205 -16.52 -3.96 -4.30
C GLU A 205 -17.74 -4.88 -4.47
N LYS A 206 -17.64 -6.11 -3.98
CA LYS A 206 -18.78 -7.04 -3.93
C LYS A 206 -19.92 -6.47 -3.10
N VAL A 207 -19.64 -5.95 -1.91
CA VAL A 207 -20.68 -5.34 -1.06
C VAL A 207 -21.29 -4.13 -1.74
N CYS A 208 -20.49 -3.22 -2.30
CA CYS A 208 -20.99 -2.08 -3.06
C CYS A 208 -21.94 -2.52 -4.20
N PHE A 209 -21.58 -3.57 -4.94
CA PHE A 209 -22.32 -3.98 -6.14
C PHE A 209 -23.52 -4.87 -5.83
N THR A 210 -23.49 -5.66 -4.76
CA THR A 210 -24.58 -6.54 -4.33
C THR A 210 -25.50 -5.91 -3.29
N SER A 211 -25.12 -4.77 -2.71
CA SER A 211 -25.92 -4.05 -1.74
C SER A 211 -27.30 -3.67 -2.30
N LYS A 212 -28.30 -3.70 -1.43
CA LYS A 212 -29.61 -3.11 -1.70
C LYS A 212 -29.58 -1.58 -1.67
N ASP A 213 -28.53 -0.99 -1.10
CA ASP A 213 -28.30 0.45 -1.09
C ASP A 213 -27.77 0.90 -2.46
N GLU A 214 -28.64 1.58 -3.22
CA GLU A 214 -28.33 2.09 -4.54
C GLU A 214 -27.18 3.13 -4.51
N SER A 215 -27.02 3.85 -3.40
CA SER A 215 -25.97 4.86 -3.27
C SER A 215 -24.57 4.24 -3.29
N LEU A 216 -24.38 3.08 -2.67
CA LEU A 216 -23.12 2.34 -2.68
C LEU A 216 -22.75 1.85 -4.08
N ARG A 217 -23.75 1.37 -4.84
CA ARG A 217 -23.53 0.93 -6.23
C ARG A 217 -23.16 2.11 -7.13
N LEU A 218 -23.85 3.24 -6.98
CA LEU A 218 -23.54 4.45 -7.74
C LEU A 218 -22.15 4.98 -7.40
N GLU A 219 -21.74 4.94 -6.14
CA GLU A 219 -20.39 5.33 -5.72
C GLU A 219 -19.31 4.47 -6.42
N PHE A 220 -19.48 3.13 -6.45
CA PHE A 220 -18.58 2.25 -7.20
C PHE A 220 -18.53 2.61 -8.68
N ILE A 221 -19.69 2.80 -9.32
CA ILE A 221 -19.79 3.15 -10.75
C ILE A 221 -19.09 4.47 -11.02
N HIS A 222 -19.24 5.48 -10.16
CA HIS A 222 -18.57 6.77 -10.30
C HIS A 222 -17.04 6.63 -10.16
N ARG A 223 -16.56 5.84 -9.19
CA ARG A 223 -15.12 5.56 -9.03
C ARG A 223 -14.55 4.85 -10.25
N TRP A 224 -15.25 3.82 -10.74
CA TRP A 224 -14.87 3.11 -11.95
C TRP A 224 -14.83 4.02 -13.17
N ALA A 225 -15.86 4.84 -13.39
CA ALA A 225 -15.92 5.79 -14.50
C ALA A 225 -14.79 6.83 -14.44
N HIS A 226 -14.50 7.34 -13.23
CA HIS A 226 -13.41 8.27 -13.01
C HIS A 226 -12.06 7.64 -13.36
N GLN A 227 -11.77 6.43 -12.86
CA GLN A 227 -10.51 5.75 -13.15
C GLN A 227 -10.35 5.40 -14.62
N ASN A 228 -11.42 5.00 -15.32
CA ASN A 228 -11.38 4.81 -16.79
C ASN A 228 -10.99 6.10 -17.53
N LYS A 229 -11.53 7.25 -17.10
CA LYS A 229 -11.15 8.55 -17.65
C LYS A 229 -9.65 8.85 -17.43
N VAL A 230 -9.14 8.57 -16.23
CA VAL A 230 -7.72 8.78 -15.91
C VAL A 230 -6.83 7.85 -16.74
N VAL A 231 -7.14 6.56 -16.82
CA VAL A 231 -6.42 5.60 -17.69
C VAL A 231 -6.36 6.12 -19.12
N SER A 232 -7.51 6.55 -19.67
CA SER A 232 -7.57 7.07 -21.05
C SER A 232 -6.68 8.30 -21.22
N ASN A 233 -6.69 9.21 -20.25
CA ASN A 233 -5.84 10.40 -20.27
C ASN A 233 -4.35 10.05 -20.22
N PHE A 234 -3.97 9.04 -19.40
CA PHE A 234 -2.57 8.56 -19.38
C PHE A 234 -2.13 7.99 -20.72
N ILE A 235 -2.98 7.18 -21.37
CA ILE A 235 -2.69 6.65 -22.69
C ILE A 235 -2.46 7.80 -23.71
N VAL A 236 -3.37 8.79 -23.74
CA VAL A 236 -3.22 9.97 -24.62
C VAL A 236 -1.95 10.77 -24.29
N LEU A 237 -1.67 10.99 -23.01
CA LEU A 237 -0.47 11.69 -22.55
C LEU A 237 0.80 10.96 -23.03
N ILE A 238 0.89 9.64 -22.83
CA ILE A 238 2.05 8.85 -23.21
C ILE A 238 2.27 8.87 -24.74
N HIS A 239 1.21 8.73 -25.54
CA HIS A 239 1.27 8.88 -27.00
C HIS A 239 1.79 10.27 -27.41
N THR A 240 1.24 11.33 -26.81
CA THR A 240 1.63 12.71 -27.09
C THR A 240 3.10 12.95 -26.75
N LEU A 241 3.55 12.53 -25.56
CA LEU A 241 4.93 12.69 -25.11
C LEU A 241 5.90 11.88 -25.97
N SER A 242 5.54 10.63 -26.32
CA SER A 242 6.35 9.76 -27.18
C SER A 242 6.63 10.40 -28.55
N ILE A 243 5.63 11.02 -29.18
CA ILE A 243 5.74 11.70 -30.46
C ILE A 243 6.52 13.02 -30.35
N ALA A 244 6.21 13.80 -29.30
CA ALA A 244 6.83 15.09 -29.07
C ALA A 244 8.30 15.00 -28.63
N MET A 245 8.71 13.88 -28.02
CA MET A 245 10.04 13.68 -27.44
C MET A 245 10.63 12.32 -27.90
N PRO A 246 10.90 12.13 -29.20
CA PRO A 246 11.31 10.84 -29.76
C PRO A 246 12.64 10.33 -29.23
N ASP A 247 13.51 11.23 -28.76
CA ASP A 247 14.82 10.89 -28.17
C ASP A 247 14.78 10.55 -26.68
N LYS A 248 13.60 10.64 -26.04
CA LYS A 248 13.40 10.27 -24.65
C LYS A 248 12.83 8.87 -24.54
N THR A 249 13.32 8.11 -23.57
CA THR A 249 12.76 6.82 -23.20
C THR A 249 11.69 6.99 -22.12
N PHE A 250 10.54 6.36 -22.29
CA PHE A 250 9.46 6.31 -21.30
C PHE A 250 9.30 4.89 -20.80
N VAL A 251 9.27 4.71 -19.48
CA VAL A 251 8.98 3.42 -18.86
C VAL A 251 7.67 3.54 -18.08
N VAL A 252 6.65 2.86 -18.57
CA VAL A 252 5.35 2.76 -17.91
C VAL A 252 5.39 1.60 -16.92
N ARG A 253 5.16 1.92 -15.67
CA ARG A 253 5.13 0.94 -14.58
C ARG A 253 3.74 0.91 -13.95
N PRO A 254 2.90 -0.08 -14.35
CA PRO A 254 1.56 -0.24 -13.77
C PRO A 254 1.62 -0.57 -12.28
N HIS A 255 0.60 -0.11 -11.55
CA HIS A 255 0.39 -0.50 -10.15
C HIS A 255 0.35 -2.05 -10.00
N PRO A 256 0.77 -2.64 -8.87
CA PRO A 256 0.72 -4.09 -8.67
C PRO A 256 -0.64 -4.75 -8.97
N GLY A 257 -1.74 -4.07 -8.72
CA GLY A 257 -3.10 -4.55 -9.04
C GLY A 257 -3.55 -4.37 -10.48
N GLU A 258 -2.79 -3.66 -11.34
CA GLU A 258 -3.16 -3.44 -12.74
C GLU A 258 -2.63 -4.51 -13.68
N ASP A 259 -3.37 -4.76 -14.78
CA ASP A 259 -2.91 -5.63 -15.88
C ASP A 259 -1.92 -4.87 -16.79
N PRO A 260 -0.63 -5.27 -16.82
CA PRO A 260 0.36 -4.64 -17.68
C PRO A 260 0.09 -4.89 -19.18
N ASN A 261 -0.65 -5.94 -19.56
CA ASN A 261 -0.94 -6.25 -20.96
C ASN A 261 -1.84 -5.19 -21.59
N PHE A 262 -2.74 -4.61 -20.83
CA PHE A 262 -3.55 -3.48 -21.26
C PHE A 262 -2.64 -2.35 -21.81
N TYR A 263 -1.64 -1.93 -21.05
CA TYR A 263 -0.71 -0.87 -21.48
C TYR A 263 0.17 -1.32 -22.64
N ARG A 264 0.62 -2.58 -22.69
CA ARG A 264 1.39 -3.12 -23.82
C ARG A 264 0.61 -3.08 -25.12
N LEU A 265 -0.69 -3.38 -25.07
CA LEU A 265 -1.55 -3.32 -26.26
C LEU A 265 -1.86 -1.88 -26.68
N MET A 266 -2.24 -1.02 -25.71
CA MET A 266 -2.61 0.37 -25.99
C MET A 266 -1.44 1.23 -26.47
N LEU A 267 -0.20 0.90 -26.09
CA LEU A 267 1.01 1.63 -26.43
C LEU A 267 1.85 0.91 -27.50
N ALA A 268 1.28 -0.11 -28.13
CA ALA A 268 1.96 -0.86 -29.18
C ALA A 268 2.37 0.05 -30.35
N GLY A 269 3.59 -0.17 -30.86
CA GLY A 269 4.14 0.61 -31.98
C GLY A 269 4.92 1.87 -31.58
N LEU A 270 4.84 2.32 -30.33
CA LEU A 270 5.67 3.41 -29.81
C LEU A 270 7.07 2.88 -29.47
N LYS A 271 8.08 3.27 -30.26
CA LYS A 271 9.45 2.68 -30.20
C LYS A 271 10.20 3.06 -28.91
N ASN A 272 9.87 4.20 -28.31
CA ASN A 272 10.52 4.76 -27.13
C ASN A 272 9.70 4.60 -25.86
N VAL A 273 8.64 3.77 -25.86
CA VAL A 273 7.80 3.46 -24.72
C VAL A 273 7.92 1.99 -24.35
N HIS A 274 8.21 1.71 -23.10
CA HIS A 274 8.35 0.36 -22.57
C HIS A 274 7.41 0.15 -21.37
N VAL A 275 6.81 -1.03 -21.26
CA VAL A 275 5.94 -1.40 -20.12
C VAL A 275 6.65 -2.46 -19.31
N ASP A 276 7.08 -2.12 -18.09
CA ASP A 276 7.80 -3.03 -17.21
C ASP A 276 7.27 -2.92 -15.75
N LYS A 277 6.86 -4.05 -15.19
CA LYS A 277 6.30 -4.18 -13.84
C LYS A 277 7.20 -5.02 -12.92
N THR A 278 8.44 -5.27 -13.29
CA THR A 278 9.34 -6.20 -12.59
C THR A 278 9.82 -5.63 -11.26
N GLY A 279 9.65 -6.39 -10.17
CA GLY A 279 10.21 -6.15 -8.85
C GLY A 279 9.70 -4.88 -8.14
N ALA A 280 10.34 -4.51 -7.05
CA ALA A 280 9.98 -3.33 -6.25
C ALA A 280 10.16 -2.01 -7.01
N VAL A 281 9.38 -0.99 -6.63
CA VAL A 281 9.40 0.32 -7.30
C VAL A 281 10.65 1.17 -6.95
N HIS A 282 11.28 0.93 -5.79
CA HIS A 282 12.39 1.74 -5.28
C HIS A 282 13.54 1.93 -6.28
N PRO A 283 14.14 0.86 -6.86
CA PRO A 283 15.26 1.04 -7.80
C PRO A 283 14.83 1.74 -9.08
N TRP A 284 13.57 1.63 -9.50
CA TRP A 284 13.04 2.33 -10.67
C TRP A 284 12.93 3.84 -10.43
N ILE A 285 12.48 4.25 -9.24
CA ILE A 285 12.44 5.67 -8.85
C ILE A 285 13.86 6.23 -8.77
N MET A 286 14.78 5.50 -8.13
CA MET A 286 16.17 5.94 -7.97
C MET A 286 16.95 6.00 -9.28
N ALA A 287 16.54 5.26 -10.30
CA ALA A 287 17.19 5.22 -11.61
C ALA A 287 16.62 6.23 -12.61
N ALA A 288 15.39 6.70 -12.41
CA ALA A 288 14.68 7.62 -13.31
C ALA A 288 15.20 9.05 -13.23
N ASP A 289 15.13 9.78 -14.33
CA ASP A 289 15.45 11.22 -14.36
C ASP A 289 14.24 12.08 -13.98
N LEU A 290 13.03 11.59 -14.26
CA LEU A 290 11.77 12.24 -13.96
C LEU A 290 10.70 11.19 -13.69
N ILE A 291 9.72 11.54 -12.84
CA ILE A 291 8.55 10.70 -12.57
C ILE A 291 7.27 11.44 -12.92
N ILE A 292 6.38 10.77 -13.63
CA ILE A 292 4.99 11.15 -13.87
C ILE A 292 4.12 10.14 -13.12
N HIS A 293 3.20 10.62 -12.29
CA HIS A 293 2.33 9.74 -11.50
C HIS A 293 0.94 10.36 -11.32
N ASP A 294 -0.01 9.56 -10.86
CA ASP A 294 -1.34 9.99 -10.47
C ASP A 294 -1.57 9.68 -8.98
N GLY A 295 -1.31 10.69 -8.12
CA GLY A 295 -1.70 10.71 -6.72
C GLY A 295 -1.32 9.51 -5.85
N CYS A 296 -0.16 8.85 -6.09
CA CYS A 296 0.26 7.68 -5.33
C CYS A 296 1.43 7.98 -4.37
N THR A 297 1.69 7.07 -3.44
CA THR A 297 2.79 7.20 -2.46
C THR A 297 4.17 7.33 -3.11
N THR A 298 4.34 6.88 -4.36
CA THR A 298 5.59 7.03 -5.11
C THR A 298 6.00 8.49 -5.34
N ALA A 299 5.06 9.44 -5.24
CA ALA A 299 5.36 10.87 -5.22
C ALA A 299 6.24 11.25 -4.02
N ILE A 300 5.86 10.78 -2.83
CA ILE A 300 6.64 11.02 -1.60
C ILE A 300 8.00 10.34 -1.70
N GLU A 301 8.02 9.12 -2.22
CA GLU A 301 9.23 8.32 -2.41
C GLU A 301 10.23 8.99 -3.39
N ALA A 302 9.74 9.74 -4.37
CA ALA A 302 10.55 10.45 -5.34
C ALA A 302 11.22 11.74 -4.80
N PHE A 303 10.68 12.28 -3.70
CA PHE A 303 11.24 13.47 -3.03
C PHE A 303 12.48 13.17 -2.17
N LEU A 304 12.75 11.91 -1.87
CA LEU A 304 13.82 11.46 -0.97
C LEU A 304 15.07 11.01 -1.72
#